data_1ec87ce06ac8e0aea0fd69cdb5a4d60c
#
_entry.id   1ec87ce06ac8e0aea0fd69cdb5a4d60c
#
_cell.length_a   1.000
_cell.length_b   1.000
_cell.length_c   1.000
_cell.angle_alpha   90.00
_cell.angle_beta   90.00
_cell.angle_gamma   90.00
#
_symmetry.space_group_name_H-M   'P 1'
#
loop_
_entity.id
_entity.type
_entity.pdbx_description
1 polymer ?
#
loop_
_entity_poly.entity_id
_entity_poly.type
_entity_poly.pdbx_seq_one_letter_code
_entity_poly.pdbx_strand_id
1 'polypeptide(L)'
;MKKIITILTSLFFALSVLFSLQAKDDQEVIDKLSSFKASGADYSWDRVPQDTKYADNIKKNIISKLKLPANFKVELFAVVPDARNMAISRNKGAVWIGTRKDRVWQATDRDMDNVADTVERFAPNIKFDIPNGPCYSADGHLYIAERNRVLWFPAAEYFMESPDTVAIPIINQGELIPEAEESYNHTGRVCAIGPDNKLYVSMGQPFNVSPPDKQKLYNEVGIGGMISFNRFPGE
;
A
#
# COMPACT_ATOMS: atom_id res chain seq x y z
N MET A 1 27.82 -59.94 16.24
CA MET A 1 27.36 -59.30 14.98
C MET A 1 25.85 -59.42 14.74
N LYS A 2 25.19 -60.59 14.86
CA LYS A 2 23.74 -60.73 14.61
C LYS A 2 22.86 -59.84 15.51
N LYS A 3 23.15 -59.68 16.82
CA LYS A 3 22.35 -58.83 17.74
C LYS A 3 22.41 -57.33 17.43
N ILE A 4 23.56 -56.82 16.91
CA ILE A 4 23.68 -55.39 16.54
C ILE A 4 22.91 -55.07 15.27
N ILE A 5 22.91 -55.97 14.30
CA ILE A 5 22.13 -55.80 13.06
C ILE A 5 20.64 -55.79 13.35
N THR A 6 20.12 -56.61 14.27
CA THR A 6 18.69 -56.65 14.64
C THR A 6 18.25 -55.35 15.36
N ILE A 7 19.13 -54.77 16.21
CA ILE A 7 18.84 -53.50 16.88
C ILE A 7 18.83 -52.34 15.88
N LEU A 8 19.76 -52.28 14.93
CA LEU A 8 19.80 -51.25 13.90
C LEU A 8 18.58 -51.32 12.98
N THR A 9 18.16 -52.50 12.54
CA THR A 9 16.95 -52.65 11.72
C THR A 9 15.66 -52.29 12.46
N SER A 10 15.55 -52.62 13.75
CA SER A 10 14.40 -52.22 14.57
C SER A 10 14.33 -50.67 14.77
N LEU A 11 15.49 -50.03 14.94
CA LEU A 11 15.56 -48.58 15.09
C LEU A 11 15.18 -47.86 13.80
N PHE A 12 15.62 -48.39 12.64
CA PHE A 12 15.31 -47.83 11.34
C PHE A 12 13.82 -47.96 11.00
N PHE A 13 13.20 -49.12 11.37
CA PHE A 13 11.77 -49.34 11.19
C PHE A 13 10.93 -48.45 12.10
N ALA A 14 11.34 -48.24 13.36
CA ALA A 14 10.65 -47.32 14.30
C ALA A 14 10.75 -45.86 13.82
N LEU A 15 11.90 -45.42 13.27
CA LEU A 15 12.06 -44.09 12.73
C LEU A 15 11.18 -43.85 11.47
N SER A 16 11.11 -44.88 10.58
CA SER A 16 10.28 -44.76 9.37
C SER A 16 8.78 -44.72 9.67
N VAL A 17 8.33 -45.41 10.71
CA VAL A 17 6.93 -45.36 11.19
C VAL A 17 6.61 -43.99 11.82
N LEU A 18 7.54 -43.41 12.60
CA LEU A 18 7.36 -42.07 13.16
C LEU A 18 7.27 -40.98 12.05
N PHE A 19 8.13 -41.05 11.04
CA PHE A 19 8.07 -40.12 9.87
C PHE A 19 6.79 -40.27 9.08
N SER A 20 6.26 -41.49 8.89
CA SER A 20 5.01 -41.71 8.18
C SER A 20 3.77 -41.26 8.98
N LEU A 21 3.82 -41.32 10.31
CA LEU A 21 2.76 -40.80 11.18
C LEU A 21 2.74 -39.27 11.15
N GLN A 22 3.90 -38.61 11.20
CA GLN A 22 4.01 -37.15 11.09
C GLN A 22 3.52 -36.63 9.74
N ALA A 23 3.94 -37.27 8.66
CA ALA A 23 3.49 -36.90 7.31
C ALA A 23 1.98 -37.08 7.10
N LYS A 24 1.36 -38.04 7.82
CA LYS A 24 -0.09 -38.24 7.77
C LYS A 24 -0.84 -37.15 8.54
N ASP A 25 -0.32 -36.72 9.70
CA ASP A 25 -0.86 -35.61 10.48
C ASP A 25 -0.75 -34.29 9.69
N ASP A 26 0.39 -34.05 9.04
CA ASP A 26 0.59 -32.86 8.21
C ASP A 26 -0.37 -32.83 7.02
N GLN A 27 -0.61 -33.99 6.36
CA GLN A 27 -1.55 -34.08 5.26
C GLN A 27 -3.00 -33.85 5.70
N GLU A 28 -3.39 -34.36 6.87
CA GLU A 28 -4.72 -34.11 7.44
C GLU A 28 -4.93 -32.62 7.74
N VAL A 29 -3.90 -31.93 8.25
CA VAL A 29 -3.92 -30.48 8.48
C VAL A 29 -4.04 -29.72 7.15
N ILE A 30 -3.28 -30.11 6.12
CA ILE A 30 -3.34 -29.49 4.78
C ILE A 30 -4.73 -29.70 4.16
N ASP A 31 -5.29 -30.91 4.24
CA ASP A 31 -6.63 -31.22 3.72
C ASP A 31 -7.71 -30.41 4.46
N LYS A 32 -7.56 -30.24 5.77
CA LYS A 32 -8.45 -29.43 6.59
C LYS A 32 -8.33 -27.94 6.26
N LEU A 33 -7.12 -27.42 6.05
CA LEU A 33 -6.89 -26.04 5.62
C LEU A 33 -7.46 -25.81 4.23
N SER A 34 -7.30 -26.74 3.30
CA SER A 34 -7.85 -26.63 1.94
C SER A 34 -9.38 -26.72 1.90
N SER A 35 -10.02 -27.29 2.95
CA SER A 35 -11.47 -27.31 3.08
C SER A 35 -12.09 -26.02 3.59
N PHE A 36 -11.28 -25.11 4.19
CA PHE A 36 -11.74 -23.78 4.54
C PHE A 36 -12.04 -23.01 3.26
N LYS A 37 -13.30 -22.86 2.94
CA LYS A 37 -13.72 -21.89 1.93
C LYS A 37 -13.32 -20.52 2.46
N ALA A 38 -12.55 -19.78 1.65
CA ALA A 38 -12.41 -18.35 1.89
C ALA A 38 -13.81 -17.80 2.14
N SER A 39 -14.01 -17.06 3.23
CA SER A 39 -15.28 -16.41 3.52
C SER A 39 -15.64 -15.62 2.26
N GLY A 40 -16.73 -16.03 1.59
CA GLY A 40 -17.06 -15.54 0.27
C GLY A 40 -17.61 -14.13 0.33
N ALA A 41 -16.76 -13.17 0.60
CA ALA A 41 -16.99 -11.82 0.17
C ALA A 41 -16.67 -11.81 -1.32
N ASP A 42 -17.69 -11.78 -2.15
CA ASP A 42 -17.58 -11.50 -3.59
C ASP A 42 -17.06 -10.07 -3.74
N TYR A 43 -15.74 -9.92 -3.64
CA TYR A 43 -15.11 -8.67 -4.02
C TYR A 43 -14.95 -8.69 -5.53
N SER A 44 -15.78 -7.93 -6.21
CA SER A 44 -15.44 -7.51 -7.55
C SER A 44 -14.21 -6.61 -7.43
N TRP A 45 -13.06 -7.15 -7.77
CA TRP A 45 -11.83 -6.38 -7.85
C TRP A 45 -11.99 -5.31 -8.92
N ASP A 46 -11.94 -4.05 -8.51
CA ASP A 46 -11.79 -2.94 -9.44
C ASP A 46 -10.37 -3.03 -10.04
N ARG A 47 -10.24 -3.68 -11.17
CA ARG A 47 -9.00 -3.75 -11.97
C ARG A 47 -9.02 -2.70 -13.07
N VAL A 48 -7.89 -2.10 -13.30
CA VAL A 48 -7.70 -1.15 -14.40
C VAL A 48 -7.03 -1.88 -15.57
N PRO A 49 -7.68 -2.03 -16.73
CA PRO A 49 -7.08 -2.64 -17.91
C PRO A 49 -5.83 -1.85 -18.35
N GLN A 50 -4.72 -2.55 -18.56
CA GLN A 50 -3.45 -1.95 -18.99
C GLN A 50 -3.27 -1.97 -20.51
N ASP A 51 -3.70 -3.04 -21.18
CA ASP A 51 -3.65 -3.18 -22.64
C ASP A 51 -4.82 -2.43 -23.27
N THR A 52 -4.68 -1.14 -23.44
CA THR A 52 -5.73 -0.28 -23.98
C THR A 52 -5.21 0.60 -25.13
N LYS A 53 -6.13 1.01 -26.02
CA LYS A 53 -5.82 2.01 -27.04
C LYS A 53 -5.29 3.32 -26.46
N TYR A 54 -5.64 3.62 -25.22
CA TYR A 54 -5.13 4.78 -24.50
C TYR A 54 -3.64 4.62 -24.15
N ALA A 55 -3.25 3.45 -23.62
CA ALA A 55 -1.85 3.13 -23.35
C ALA A 55 -1.00 3.17 -24.62
N ASP A 56 -1.50 2.58 -25.73
CA ASP A 56 -0.83 2.62 -27.02
C ASP A 56 -0.66 4.04 -27.56
N ASN A 57 -1.69 4.87 -27.37
CA ASN A 57 -1.63 6.28 -27.78
C ASN A 57 -0.57 7.05 -26.98
N ILE A 58 -0.45 6.81 -25.66
CA ILE A 58 0.61 7.41 -24.82
C ILE A 58 1.98 6.99 -25.33
N LYS A 59 2.22 5.69 -25.52
CA LYS A 59 3.49 5.17 -26.03
C LYS A 59 3.86 5.78 -27.37
N LYS A 60 2.92 5.78 -28.33
CA LYS A 60 3.14 6.22 -29.71
C LYS A 60 3.21 7.73 -29.87
N ASN A 61 2.38 8.50 -29.20
CA ASN A 61 2.17 9.92 -29.48
C ASN A 61 2.72 10.86 -28.42
N ILE A 62 3.08 10.35 -27.23
CA ILE A 62 3.67 11.14 -26.16
C ILE A 62 5.11 10.68 -25.91
N ILE A 63 5.30 9.46 -25.43
CA ILE A 63 6.63 8.97 -25.00
C ILE A 63 7.63 9.00 -26.15
N SER A 64 7.23 8.51 -27.34
CA SER A 64 8.11 8.49 -28.52
C SER A 64 8.58 9.86 -29.01
N LYS A 65 7.91 10.94 -28.58
CA LYS A 65 8.24 12.32 -28.98
C LYS A 65 9.00 13.10 -27.91
N LEU A 66 9.21 12.51 -26.74
CA LEU A 66 9.96 13.16 -25.65
C LEU A 66 11.45 13.27 -26.03
N LYS A 67 12.00 14.45 -25.82
CA LYS A 67 13.45 14.69 -25.92
C LYS A 67 14.03 14.50 -24.52
N LEU A 68 14.88 13.50 -24.35
CA LEU A 68 15.47 13.15 -23.08
C LEU A 68 16.95 13.54 -23.06
N PRO A 69 17.51 13.87 -21.88
CA PRO A 69 18.95 13.95 -21.69
C PRO A 69 19.62 12.61 -22.00
N ALA A 70 20.93 12.63 -22.29
CA ALA A 70 21.68 11.41 -22.49
C ALA A 70 21.57 10.49 -21.24
N ASN A 71 21.45 9.20 -21.47
CA ASN A 71 21.32 8.15 -20.44
C ASN A 71 19.99 8.14 -19.67
N PHE A 72 18.98 8.90 -20.10
CA PHE A 72 17.62 8.79 -19.57
C PHE A 72 16.73 7.99 -20.51
N LYS A 73 15.86 7.16 -19.92
CA LYS A 73 14.82 6.40 -20.59
C LYS A 73 13.48 6.73 -19.93
N VAL A 74 12.41 6.79 -20.71
CA VAL A 74 11.05 6.97 -20.25
C VAL A 74 10.20 5.84 -20.81
N GLU A 75 9.47 5.18 -19.91
CA GLU A 75 8.55 4.09 -20.24
C GLU A 75 7.21 4.32 -19.54
N LEU A 76 6.16 3.70 -20.06
CA LEU A 76 4.86 3.66 -19.42
C LEU A 76 4.86 2.51 -18.44
N PHE A 77 4.88 2.81 -17.14
CA PHE A 77 4.81 1.80 -16.09
C PHE A 77 3.38 1.28 -15.91
N ALA A 78 2.39 2.16 -15.78
CA ALA A 78 0.99 1.78 -15.59
C ALA A 78 0.03 2.89 -16.05
N VAL A 79 -1.20 2.50 -16.38
CA VAL A 79 -2.34 3.43 -16.56
C VAL A 79 -3.19 3.39 -15.30
N VAL A 80 -3.30 4.52 -14.61
CA VAL A 80 -4.01 4.63 -13.32
C VAL A 80 -4.99 5.80 -13.35
N PRO A 81 -6.29 5.55 -13.09
CA PRO A 81 -7.29 6.63 -13.07
C PRO A 81 -7.04 7.61 -11.93
N ASP A 82 -7.16 8.90 -12.21
CA ASP A 82 -7.02 10.01 -11.25
C ASP A 82 -5.75 9.94 -10.38
N ALA A 83 -4.65 9.40 -10.93
CA ALA A 83 -3.38 9.24 -10.24
C ALA A 83 -2.82 10.57 -9.73
N ARG A 84 -2.35 10.57 -8.49
CA ARG A 84 -1.72 11.72 -7.81
C ARG A 84 -0.33 11.37 -7.31
N ASN A 85 -0.11 11.45 -6.01
CA ASN A 85 1.16 11.03 -5.43
C ASN A 85 1.23 9.52 -5.32
N MET A 86 2.45 8.99 -5.27
CA MET A 86 2.69 7.56 -5.20
C MET A 86 3.78 7.23 -4.19
N ALA A 87 3.69 6.03 -3.63
CA ALA A 87 4.70 5.43 -2.78
C ALA A 87 5.12 4.08 -3.37
N ILE A 88 6.42 3.82 -3.37
CA ILE A 88 7.00 2.59 -3.93
C ILE A 88 7.44 1.70 -2.78
N SER A 89 7.11 0.42 -2.84
CA SER A 89 7.54 -0.58 -1.88
C SER A 89 9.06 -0.74 -1.84
N ARG A 90 9.59 -1.25 -0.73
CA ARG A 90 11.03 -1.44 -0.56
C ARG A 90 11.64 -2.38 -1.61
N ASN A 91 10.94 -3.45 -1.95
CA ASN A 91 11.34 -4.42 -2.96
C ASN A 91 10.99 -4.01 -4.39
N LYS A 92 10.37 -2.82 -4.58
CA LYS A 92 9.92 -2.25 -5.86
C LYS A 92 8.80 -3.03 -6.57
N GLY A 93 8.29 -4.11 -6.00
CA GLY A 93 7.23 -4.93 -6.61
C GLY A 93 5.83 -4.34 -6.49
N ALA A 94 5.64 -3.25 -5.73
CA ALA A 94 4.36 -2.57 -5.61
C ALA A 94 4.51 -1.05 -5.56
N VAL A 95 3.53 -0.37 -6.15
CA VAL A 95 3.37 1.08 -6.10
C VAL A 95 1.96 1.39 -5.64
N TRP A 96 1.81 2.13 -4.54
CA TRP A 96 0.52 2.65 -4.09
C TRP A 96 0.31 4.04 -4.61
N ILE A 97 -0.81 4.26 -5.28
CA ILE A 97 -1.12 5.50 -6.00
C ILE A 97 -2.35 6.13 -5.37
N GLY A 98 -2.18 7.30 -4.76
CA GLY A 98 -3.25 8.09 -4.20
C GLY A 98 -4.08 8.79 -5.27
N THR A 99 -5.32 9.17 -4.90
CA THR A 99 -6.24 9.90 -5.78
C THR A 99 -6.87 11.10 -5.07
N ARG A 100 -7.60 11.92 -5.82
CA ARG A 100 -8.40 13.02 -5.25
C ARG A 100 -9.86 12.64 -4.95
N LYS A 101 -10.19 11.35 -5.01
CA LYS A 101 -11.55 10.87 -4.77
C LYS A 101 -11.59 9.97 -3.54
N ASP A 102 -11.89 8.72 -3.75
CA ASP A 102 -12.22 7.74 -2.71
C ASP A 102 -11.42 6.44 -2.82
N ARG A 103 -10.33 6.42 -3.61
CA ARG A 103 -9.58 5.20 -3.91
C ARG A 103 -8.09 5.42 -3.80
N VAL A 104 -7.43 4.37 -3.38
CA VAL A 104 -6.00 4.15 -3.58
C VAL A 104 -5.86 3.00 -4.54
N TRP A 105 -5.03 3.16 -5.54
CA TRP A 105 -4.68 2.09 -6.46
C TRP A 105 -3.36 1.46 -6.06
N GLN A 106 -3.22 0.18 -6.34
CA GLN A 106 -1.98 -0.55 -6.22
C GLN A 106 -1.61 -1.11 -7.59
N ALA A 107 -0.44 -0.73 -8.07
CA ALA A 107 0.18 -1.33 -9.24
C ALA A 107 1.24 -2.33 -8.79
N THR A 108 1.19 -3.54 -9.31
CA THR A 108 2.13 -4.62 -8.96
C THR A 108 2.93 -5.02 -10.19
N ASP A 109 4.24 -5.05 -10.05
CA ASP A 109 5.23 -5.50 -11.04
C ASP A 109 5.97 -6.70 -10.43
N ARG A 110 5.58 -7.91 -10.82
CA ARG A 110 6.09 -9.16 -10.22
C ARG A 110 7.38 -9.65 -10.83
N ASP A 111 7.53 -9.46 -12.13
CA ASP A 111 8.71 -9.91 -12.87
C ASP A 111 9.81 -8.85 -12.95
N MET A 112 9.55 -7.65 -12.37
CA MET A 112 10.49 -6.54 -12.27
C MET A 112 10.97 -6.02 -13.63
N ASP A 113 10.09 -6.08 -14.64
CA ASP A 113 10.40 -5.56 -15.98
C ASP A 113 10.14 -4.06 -16.13
N ASN A 114 9.66 -3.40 -15.07
CA ASN A 114 9.25 -2.00 -14.97
C ASN A 114 7.94 -1.69 -15.71
N VAL A 115 7.09 -2.69 -15.92
CA VAL A 115 5.72 -2.53 -16.38
C VAL A 115 4.81 -3.23 -15.38
N ALA A 116 3.76 -2.58 -14.94
CA ALA A 116 2.84 -3.19 -13.97
C ALA A 116 2.04 -4.32 -14.59
N ASP A 117 2.10 -5.52 -13.99
CA ASP A 117 1.27 -6.67 -14.35
C ASP A 117 -0.20 -6.42 -14.03
N THR A 118 -0.46 -5.80 -12.89
CA THR A 118 -1.81 -5.50 -12.42
C THR A 118 -1.91 -4.10 -11.83
N VAL A 119 -3.09 -3.50 -12.00
CA VAL A 119 -3.49 -2.28 -11.30
C VAL A 119 -4.85 -2.53 -10.68
N GLU A 120 -4.92 -2.52 -9.36
CA GLU A 120 -6.10 -2.90 -8.60
C GLU A 120 -6.41 -1.88 -7.50
N ARG A 121 -7.65 -1.89 -7.01
CA ARG A 121 -8.03 -1.08 -5.88
C ARG A 121 -7.38 -1.62 -4.60
N PHE A 122 -6.57 -0.82 -3.95
CA PHE A 122 -6.00 -1.12 -2.64
C PHE A 122 -7.03 -0.92 -1.53
N ALA A 123 -7.07 -1.86 -0.56
CA ALA A 123 -7.93 -1.80 0.62
C ALA A 123 -9.40 -1.46 0.30
N PRO A 124 -10.11 -2.27 -0.51
CA PRO A 124 -11.45 -1.95 -1.00
C PRO A 124 -12.50 -1.77 0.10
N ASN A 125 -12.26 -2.34 1.29
CA ASN A 125 -13.12 -2.22 2.47
C ASN A 125 -12.97 -0.90 3.21
N ILE A 126 -11.94 -0.11 2.89
CA ILE A 126 -11.71 1.19 3.51
C ILE A 126 -12.36 2.26 2.64
N LYS A 127 -13.24 3.04 3.26
CA LYS A 127 -13.77 4.25 2.65
C LYS A 127 -12.75 5.37 2.84
N PHE A 128 -12.00 5.66 1.78
CA PHE A 128 -11.07 6.77 1.76
C PHE A 128 -11.75 8.10 1.45
N ASP A 129 -11.13 9.20 1.91
CA ASP A 129 -11.54 10.56 1.61
C ASP A 129 -10.34 11.40 1.14
N ILE A 130 -10.21 11.53 -0.16
CA ILE A 130 -9.08 12.20 -0.84
C ILE A 130 -7.73 11.64 -0.36
N PRO A 131 -7.45 10.35 -0.55
CA PRO A 131 -6.20 9.70 -0.14
C PRO A 131 -5.06 10.08 -1.09
N ASN A 132 -4.76 11.37 -1.18
CA ASN A 132 -3.86 11.94 -2.20
C ASN A 132 -2.40 11.54 -1.97
N GLY A 133 -2.01 11.33 -0.72
CA GLY A 133 -0.60 11.28 -0.34
C GLY A 133 -0.16 10.00 0.36
N PRO A 134 0.01 8.87 -0.35
CA PRO A 134 0.72 7.74 0.21
C PRO A 134 2.21 8.08 0.36
N CYS A 135 2.85 7.54 1.40
CA CYS A 135 4.29 7.47 1.56
C CYS A 135 4.70 6.15 2.22
N TYR A 136 5.89 5.68 1.90
CA TYR A 136 6.39 4.39 2.33
C TYR A 136 7.73 4.55 3.05
N SER A 137 7.88 3.91 4.20
CA SER A 137 9.10 4.00 5.00
C SER A 137 10.09 2.88 4.65
N ALA A 138 11.37 3.13 4.91
CA ALA A 138 12.44 2.16 4.64
C ALA A 138 12.29 0.85 5.44
N ASP A 139 11.57 0.88 6.55
CA ASP A 139 11.30 -0.27 7.42
C ASP A 139 10.00 -1.03 7.06
N GLY A 140 9.34 -0.67 5.95
CA GLY A 140 8.27 -1.50 5.39
C GLY A 140 6.84 -1.05 5.73
N HIS A 141 6.65 0.18 6.18
CA HIS A 141 5.34 0.70 6.56
C HIS A 141 4.80 1.68 5.53
N LEU A 142 3.55 1.47 5.11
CA LEU A 142 2.83 2.40 4.26
C LEU A 142 1.98 3.35 5.12
N TYR A 143 2.01 4.64 4.78
CA TYR A 143 1.14 5.66 5.36
C TYR A 143 0.32 6.31 4.26
N ILE A 144 -0.93 6.63 4.55
CA ILE A 144 -1.81 7.34 3.63
C ILE A 144 -2.41 8.55 4.36
N ALA A 145 -2.02 9.74 3.88
CA ALA A 145 -2.58 10.98 4.36
C ALA A 145 -3.81 11.35 3.53
N GLU A 146 -4.93 11.44 4.19
CA GLU A 146 -6.23 11.83 3.64
C GLU A 146 -6.57 13.29 4.00
N ARG A 147 -7.69 13.77 3.53
CA ARG A 147 -8.13 15.16 3.82
C ARG A 147 -8.12 15.48 5.31
N ASN A 148 -8.69 14.60 6.13
CA ASN A 148 -8.81 14.80 7.58
C ASN A 148 -8.58 13.53 8.40
N ARG A 149 -7.63 12.68 7.94
CA ARG A 149 -7.21 11.44 8.61
C ARG A 149 -5.82 11.05 8.14
N VAL A 150 -5.09 10.30 8.98
CA VAL A 150 -3.85 9.63 8.59
C VAL A 150 -3.90 8.17 9.00
N LEU A 151 -3.73 7.28 8.03
CA LEU A 151 -3.72 5.84 8.25
C LEU A 151 -2.32 5.27 8.12
N TRP A 152 -2.01 4.28 8.96
CA TRP A 152 -0.83 3.44 8.91
C TRP A 152 -1.21 2.01 8.51
N PHE A 153 -0.49 1.45 7.55
CA PHE A 153 -0.61 0.08 7.06
C PHE A 153 0.70 -0.65 7.34
N PRO A 154 0.79 -1.40 8.46
CA PRO A 154 2.05 -2.01 8.91
C PRO A 154 2.54 -3.15 8.02
N ALA A 155 1.67 -3.72 7.20
CA ALA A 155 1.92 -4.93 6.44
C ALA A 155 1.45 -4.84 4.98
N ALA A 156 1.40 -3.63 4.39
CA ALA A 156 0.84 -3.42 3.05
C ALA A 156 1.49 -4.29 1.97
N GLU A 157 2.81 -4.55 2.05
CA GLU A 157 3.53 -5.41 1.10
C GLU A 157 3.11 -6.89 1.17
N TYR A 158 2.60 -7.35 2.31
CA TYR A 158 2.19 -8.75 2.49
C TYR A 158 0.75 -9.00 2.03
N PHE A 159 -0.02 -7.94 1.81
CA PHE A 159 -1.41 -7.98 1.34
C PHE A 159 -1.56 -7.48 -0.11
N MET A 160 -0.48 -7.56 -0.88
CA MET A 160 -0.54 -7.26 -2.30
C MET A 160 -1.56 -8.18 -2.98
N GLU A 161 -2.45 -7.57 -3.77
CA GLU A 161 -3.52 -8.30 -4.47
C GLU A 161 -4.46 -9.06 -3.52
N SER A 162 -4.60 -8.58 -2.28
CA SER A 162 -5.60 -9.07 -1.33
C SER A 162 -6.62 -7.98 -1.03
N PRO A 163 -7.93 -8.31 -0.93
CA PRO A 163 -8.94 -7.37 -0.49
C PRO A 163 -8.76 -6.97 0.98
N ASP A 164 -8.11 -7.84 1.74
CA ASP A 164 -7.89 -7.65 3.17
C ASP A 164 -6.58 -6.92 3.42
N THR A 165 -6.60 -6.01 4.36
CA THR A 165 -5.41 -5.32 4.86
C THR A 165 -5.65 -4.80 6.27
N VAL A 166 -4.56 -4.55 6.99
CA VAL A 166 -4.62 -3.94 8.32
C VAL A 166 -4.35 -2.45 8.19
N ALA A 167 -5.27 -1.64 8.68
CA ALA A 167 -5.14 -0.19 8.75
C ALA A 167 -5.34 0.30 10.18
N ILE A 168 -4.42 1.12 10.67
CA ILE A 168 -4.42 1.68 12.01
C ILE A 168 -4.41 3.21 11.88
N PRO A 169 -5.37 3.94 12.45
CA PRO A 169 -5.33 5.40 12.43
C PRO A 169 -4.19 5.92 13.32
N ILE A 170 -3.33 6.76 12.75
CA ILE A 170 -2.41 7.63 13.50
C ILE A 170 -3.18 8.88 13.95
N ILE A 171 -3.97 9.43 13.04
CA ILE A 171 -4.94 10.51 13.29
C ILE A 171 -6.29 9.99 12.85
N ASN A 172 -7.27 10.00 13.75
CA ASN A 172 -8.62 9.56 13.45
C ASN A 172 -9.32 10.50 12.46
N GLN A 173 -10.39 10.01 11.86
CA GLN A 173 -11.23 10.83 10.98
C GLN A 173 -11.77 12.06 11.73
N GLY A 174 -11.53 13.25 11.18
CA GLY A 174 -11.97 14.52 11.76
C GLY A 174 -10.99 15.16 12.75
N GLU A 175 -9.84 14.54 13.03
CA GLU A 175 -8.89 15.02 14.04
C GLU A 175 -7.65 15.71 13.46
N LEU A 176 -7.44 15.64 12.13
CA LEU A 176 -6.29 16.28 11.51
C LEU A 176 -6.44 17.78 11.38
N ILE A 177 -7.66 18.25 11.07
CA ILE A 177 -8.05 19.66 10.98
C ILE A 177 -9.47 19.83 11.53
N PRO A 178 -9.84 21.04 11.99
CA PRO A 178 -11.24 21.34 12.35
C PRO A 178 -12.18 21.06 11.18
N GLU A 179 -13.33 20.45 11.44
CA GLU A 179 -14.32 20.10 10.43
C GLU A 179 -14.79 21.31 9.61
N ALA A 180 -14.91 22.48 10.24
CA ALA A 180 -15.27 23.72 9.58
C ALA A 180 -14.24 24.20 8.53
N GLU A 181 -13.02 23.68 8.56
CA GLU A 181 -11.95 23.98 7.61
C GLU A 181 -11.78 22.89 6.54
N GLU A 182 -12.63 21.87 6.55
CA GLU A 182 -12.64 20.88 5.48
C GLU A 182 -13.07 21.51 4.16
N SER A 183 -12.33 21.25 3.10
CA SER A 183 -12.56 21.78 1.77
C SER A 183 -12.15 20.76 0.73
N TYR A 184 -12.67 20.90 -0.50
CA TYR A 184 -12.14 20.19 -1.66
C TYR A 184 -11.05 20.98 -2.41
N ASN A 185 -10.84 22.26 -2.04
CA ASN A 185 -9.80 23.10 -2.60
C ASN A 185 -8.49 22.92 -1.83
N HIS A 186 -7.38 22.69 -2.53
CA HIS A 186 -6.02 22.56 -2.00
C HIS A 186 -5.89 21.60 -0.80
N THR A 187 -6.75 20.60 -0.73
CA THR A 187 -6.88 19.71 0.43
C THR A 187 -6.08 18.41 0.30
N GLY A 188 -5.42 18.19 -0.83
CA GLY A 188 -4.55 17.02 -0.99
C GLY A 188 -3.39 17.06 0.01
N ARG A 189 -3.28 16.02 0.83
CA ARG A 189 -2.16 15.84 1.77
C ARG A 189 -1.08 15.01 1.08
N VAL A 190 0.16 15.26 1.43
CA VAL A 190 1.30 14.42 1.03
C VAL A 190 2.11 14.13 2.27
N CYS A 191 2.54 12.90 2.44
CA CYS A 191 3.40 12.52 3.56
C CYS A 191 4.82 12.14 3.12
N ALA A 192 5.73 12.19 4.08
CA ALA A 192 7.10 11.70 3.96
C ALA A 192 7.63 11.30 5.34
N ILE A 193 8.59 10.38 5.37
CA ILE A 193 9.31 10.05 6.61
C ILE A 193 10.57 10.91 6.65
N GLY A 194 10.72 11.65 7.76
CA GLY A 194 11.90 12.48 8.01
C GLY A 194 13.12 11.69 8.48
N PRO A 195 14.31 12.32 8.47
CA PRO A 195 15.52 11.70 8.98
C PRO A 195 15.50 11.46 10.50
N ASP A 196 14.61 12.14 11.21
CA ASP A 196 14.30 11.96 12.64
C ASP A 196 13.28 10.84 12.89
N ASN A 197 12.95 10.06 11.87
CA ASN A 197 11.98 8.96 11.92
C ASN A 197 10.53 9.39 12.20
N LYS A 198 10.18 10.65 12.03
CA LYS A 198 8.80 11.14 12.16
C LYS A 198 8.08 11.14 10.84
N LEU A 199 6.76 11.06 10.91
CA LEU A 199 5.87 11.22 9.76
C LEU A 199 5.56 12.70 9.58
N TYR A 200 5.94 13.26 8.43
CA TYR A 200 5.64 14.64 8.04
C TYR A 200 4.47 14.64 7.06
N VAL A 201 3.52 15.54 7.27
CA VAL A 201 2.35 15.71 6.42
C VAL A 201 2.24 17.17 5.98
N SER A 202 2.22 17.41 4.68
CA SER A 202 1.95 18.74 4.11
C SER A 202 0.45 19.05 4.19
N MET A 203 0.14 20.27 4.62
CA MET A 203 -1.22 20.72 4.90
C MET A 203 -1.57 21.87 3.97
N GLY A 204 -2.29 21.59 2.88
CA GLY A 204 -2.83 22.66 2.04
C GLY A 204 -3.91 23.47 2.78
N GLN A 205 -4.13 24.69 2.33
CA GLN A 205 -5.18 25.57 2.86
C GLN A 205 -6.32 25.74 1.85
N PRO A 206 -7.57 25.99 2.29
CA PRO A 206 -8.71 26.12 1.38
C PRO A 206 -8.64 27.30 0.40
N PHE A 207 -7.83 28.29 0.69
CA PHE A 207 -7.77 29.57 -0.04
C PHE A 207 -6.41 29.76 -0.74
N ASN A 208 -6.37 30.48 -1.86
CA ASN A 208 -5.10 30.86 -2.49
C ASN A 208 -4.32 31.86 -1.64
N VAL A 209 -5.03 32.69 -0.89
CA VAL A 209 -4.46 33.61 0.11
C VAL A 209 -5.24 33.40 1.41
N SER A 210 -4.55 33.12 2.51
CA SER A 210 -5.20 32.93 3.83
C SER A 210 -5.94 34.20 4.24
N PRO A 211 -7.23 34.11 4.59
CA PRO A 211 -7.96 35.23 5.18
C PRO A 211 -7.28 35.65 6.49
N PRO A 212 -7.18 36.98 6.75
CA PRO A 212 -6.51 37.48 7.96
C PRO A 212 -7.09 36.96 9.27
N ASP A 213 -8.42 36.78 9.33
CA ASP A 213 -9.13 36.26 10.48
C ASP A 213 -8.88 34.77 10.74
N LYS A 214 -8.44 34.01 9.71
CA LYS A 214 -8.10 32.59 9.81
C LYS A 214 -6.63 32.34 10.17
N GLN A 215 -5.76 33.29 10.03
CA GLN A 215 -4.32 33.09 10.19
C GLN A 215 -3.91 32.53 11.56
N LYS A 216 -4.56 33.01 12.63
CA LYS A 216 -4.31 32.50 13.97
C LYS A 216 -4.62 31.00 14.07
N LEU A 217 -5.83 30.60 13.65
CA LEU A 217 -6.25 29.21 13.64
C LEU A 217 -5.32 28.35 12.78
N TYR A 218 -4.98 28.81 11.57
CA TYR A 218 -4.15 28.06 10.63
C TYR A 218 -2.73 27.83 11.19
N ASN A 219 -2.16 28.81 11.85
CA ASN A 219 -0.87 28.65 12.52
C ASN A 219 -0.93 27.66 13.69
N GLU A 220 -2.04 27.64 14.44
CA GLU A 220 -2.24 26.72 15.58
C GLU A 220 -2.41 25.27 15.12
N VAL A 221 -3.12 25.02 14.01
CA VAL A 221 -3.43 23.66 13.51
C VAL A 221 -2.55 23.22 12.33
N GLY A 222 -1.61 24.06 11.89
CA GLY A 222 -0.65 23.75 10.83
C GLY A 222 -1.22 23.79 9.40
N ILE A 223 -2.44 24.36 9.19
CA ILE A 223 -3.01 24.52 7.83
C ILE A 223 -2.16 25.52 7.02
N GLY A 224 -1.79 25.14 5.80
CA GLY A 224 -0.90 25.92 4.95
C GLY A 224 0.59 25.69 5.21
N GLY A 225 0.91 24.76 6.12
CA GLY A 225 2.27 24.41 6.52
C GLY A 225 2.57 22.93 6.39
N MET A 226 3.43 22.47 7.28
CA MET A 226 3.79 21.07 7.43
C MET A 226 3.75 20.72 8.92
N ILE A 227 3.14 19.58 9.24
CA ILE A 227 3.07 19.05 10.60
C ILE A 227 3.79 17.71 10.68
N SER A 228 4.27 17.35 11.86
CA SER A 228 4.93 16.07 12.09
C SER A 228 4.30 15.32 13.25
N PHE A 229 4.28 14.01 13.13
CA PHE A 229 3.74 13.08 14.13
C PHE A 229 4.75 11.98 14.42
N ASN A 230 4.62 11.35 15.58
CA ASN A 230 5.22 10.05 15.79
C ASN A 230 4.58 9.04 14.84
N ARG A 231 5.38 8.12 14.33
CA ARG A 231 4.90 7.18 13.29
C ARG A 231 3.99 6.08 13.81
N PHE A 232 4.06 5.81 15.11
CA PHE A 232 3.31 4.74 15.73
C PHE A 232 2.40 5.29 16.83
N PRO A 233 1.18 4.74 16.98
CA PRO A 233 0.29 5.12 18.05
C PRO A 233 0.89 4.83 19.44
N GLY A 234 0.84 5.82 20.34
CA GLY A 234 1.29 5.66 21.73
C GLY A 234 2.77 5.94 22.00
N GLU A 235 3.51 6.41 21.01
CA GLU A 235 4.87 6.93 21.19
C GLU A 235 4.90 8.41 21.56
#